data_a136eb89cb1d6d1730b5374f69df81ba
#
_entry.id   a136eb89cb1d6d1730b5374f69df81ba
#
_cell.length_a   1.000
_cell.length_b   1.000
_cell.length_c   1.000
_cell.angle_alpha   90.00
_cell.angle_beta   90.00
_cell.angle_gamma   90.00
#
_symmetry.space_group_name_H-M   'P 1'
#
loop_
_entity.id
_entity.type
_entity.pdbx_description
1 polymer ?
#
loop_
_entity_poly.entity_id
_entity_poly.type
_entity_poly.pdbx_seq_one_letter_code
_entity_poly.pdbx_strand_id
1 'polypeptide(L)'
;YLKRRASIGLVGNDNISDNRFLYLSNSWLVDQLPSEKDYWNAYKNGYNFGFNNGNMIKGAIESRIGNPNVSWETALKQNYGIDVNFLNNRLKVSADIFFEDRKDILIKRQTIPITTNLTSDNLPVVNMGRVKNHGYEIDLKWEDVIKGKLHYYINANVSYNRNKIIFQDEVEPNEPYQWRTGQPVGTIFGYVADGFYNDSDFENGKLKEGL
;
A
#
# COMPACT_ATOMS: atom_id res chain seq x y z
N TYR A 1 13.80 -39.30 -6.47
CA TYR A 1 13.84 -38.62 -5.17
C TYR A 1 12.65 -37.68 -5.05
N LEU A 2 11.96 -37.74 -3.91
CA LEU A 2 10.83 -36.87 -3.59
C LEU A 2 11.00 -36.32 -2.16
N LYS A 3 10.93 -34.99 -2.02
CA LYS A 3 10.91 -34.31 -0.73
C LYS A 3 9.70 -33.39 -0.65
N ARG A 4 8.98 -33.40 0.45
CA ARG A 4 7.89 -32.48 0.75
C ARG A 4 8.31 -31.54 1.85
N ARG A 5 7.88 -30.30 1.76
CA ARG A 5 8.14 -29.24 2.73
C ARG A 5 6.82 -28.57 3.11
N ALA A 6 6.65 -28.23 4.37
CA ALA A 6 5.53 -27.40 4.82
C ALA A 6 6.02 -26.55 5.98
N SER A 7 5.62 -25.29 6.00
CA SER A 7 5.85 -24.41 7.13
C SER A 7 4.63 -23.52 7.37
N ILE A 8 4.38 -23.24 8.64
CA ILE A 8 3.40 -22.28 9.09
C ILE A 8 4.02 -21.47 10.24
N GLY A 9 3.85 -20.16 10.21
CA GLY A 9 4.41 -19.29 11.24
C GLY A 9 3.67 -17.98 11.34
N LEU A 10 3.61 -17.44 12.54
CA LEU A 10 3.16 -16.07 12.83
C LEU A 10 4.40 -15.18 12.96
N VAL A 11 4.45 -14.11 12.21
CA VAL A 11 5.58 -13.15 12.17
C VAL A 11 5.05 -11.78 12.52
N GLY A 12 5.68 -11.12 13.50
CA GLY A 12 5.45 -9.71 13.82
C GLY A 12 6.40 -8.81 13.03
N ASN A 13 5.96 -7.59 12.72
CA ASN A 13 6.80 -6.54 12.14
C ASN A 13 6.63 -5.27 12.96
N ASP A 14 7.74 -4.74 13.47
CA ASP A 14 7.80 -3.51 14.26
C ASP A 14 8.25 -2.28 13.44
N ASN A 15 8.72 -2.49 12.22
CA ASN A 15 9.08 -1.41 11.30
C ASN A 15 7.83 -0.84 10.61
N ILE A 16 6.94 -0.28 11.43
CA ILE A 16 5.60 0.18 11.00
C ILE A 16 5.55 1.66 10.68
N SER A 17 6.56 2.45 11.08
CA SER A 17 6.65 3.90 10.84
C SER A 17 8.04 4.43 11.17
N ASP A 18 8.45 5.50 10.48
CA ASP A 18 9.64 6.29 10.82
C ASP A 18 9.46 7.09 12.13
N ASN A 19 8.22 7.25 12.57
CA ASN A 19 7.91 7.92 13.81
C ASN A 19 7.98 6.95 14.99
N ARG A 20 8.89 7.20 15.91
CA ARG A 20 8.91 6.55 17.22
C ARG A 20 7.79 7.11 18.11
N PHE A 21 7.38 6.34 19.09
CA PHE A 21 6.43 6.78 20.12
C PHE A 21 5.06 7.19 19.56
N LEU A 22 4.51 6.38 18.64
CA LEU A 22 3.18 6.61 18.05
C LEU A 22 2.05 6.63 19.09
N TYR A 23 2.31 6.09 20.28
CA TYR A 23 1.37 6.09 21.41
C TYR A 23 1.29 7.44 22.14
N LEU A 24 2.27 8.32 21.93
CA LEU A 24 2.28 9.65 22.53
C LEU A 24 1.73 10.68 21.54
N SER A 25 0.91 11.58 22.03
CA SER A 25 0.55 12.78 21.32
C SER A 25 1.79 13.67 21.15
N ASN A 26 1.96 14.28 19.99
CA ASN A 26 3.01 15.26 19.81
C ASN A 26 2.69 16.54 20.58
N SER A 27 3.76 17.31 20.85
CA SER A 27 3.64 18.61 21.49
C SER A 27 2.68 19.53 20.72
N TRP A 28 2.07 20.44 21.46
CA TRP A 28 1.24 21.50 20.91
C TRP A 28 2.03 22.38 19.95
N LEU A 29 1.45 22.65 18.79
CA LEU A 29 1.92 23.73 17.92
C LEU A 29 1.40 25.03 18.48
N VAL A 30 2.29 25.78 19.11
CA VAL A 30 1.97 27.06 19.77
C VAL A 30 2.53 28.20 18.94
N ASP A 31 1.79 29.29 18.86
CA ASP A 31 2.26 30.57 18.26
C ASP A 31 2.68 30.50 16.79
N GLN A 32 2.24 29.50 16.04
CA GLN A 32 2.48 29.50 14.62
C GLN A 32 1.47 30.38 13.88
N LEU A 33 1.97 31.49 13.35
CA LEU A 33 1.23 32.25 12.35
C LEU A 33 1.31 31.47 11.03
N PRO A 34 0.21 31.34 10.28
CA PRO A 34 0.28 30.79 8.94
C PRO A 34 1.16 31.68 8.07
N SER A 35 2.00 31.07 7.24
CA SER A 35 2.68 31.81 6.19
C SER A 35 1.65 32.34 5.19
N GLU A 36 1.92 33.46 4.54
CA GLU A 36 1.01 34.06 3.53
C GLU A 36 0.58 33.08 2.41
N LYS A 37 1.31 31.98 2.23
CA LYS A 37 1.02 30.93 1.25
C LYS A 37 -0.05 29.93 1.70
N ASP A 38 -0.37 29.87 2.99
CA ASP A 38 -1.28 28.89 3.56
C ASP A 38 -2.60 29.50 4.04
N TYR A 39 -3.24 30.30 3.19
CA TYR A 39 -4.51 30.98 3.50
C TYR A 39 -5.58 30.02 4.08
N TRP A 40 -5.60 28.78 3.61
CA TRP A 40 -6.51 27.76 4.11
C TRP A 40 -6.07 27.10 5.43
N ASN A 41 -4.78 27.20 5.78
CA ASN A 41 -4.25 26.74 7.06
C ASN A 41 -4.24 27.85 8.12
N ALA A 42 -4.53 29.10 7.75
CA ALA A 42 -4.56 30.26 8.63
C ALA A 42 -5.48 30.08 9.85
N TYR A 43 -6.58 29.37 9.66
CA TYR A 43 -7.56 29.15 10.72
C TYR A 43 -7.20 28.05 11.72
N LYS A 44 -6.13 27.30 11.47
CA LYS A 44 -5.76 26.16 12.34
C LYS A 44 -5.06 26.60 13.63
N ASN A 45 -4.36 27.73 13.62
CA ASN A 45 -3.46 28.11 14.71
C ASN A 45 -3.83 29.44 15.40
N GLY A 46 -4.93 30.05 15.04
CA GLY A 46 -5.38 31.30 15.62
C GLY A 46 -6.85 31.59 15.36
N TYR A 47 -7.35 32.60 16.05
CA TYR A 47 -8.72 33.07 15.94
C TYR A 47 -8.77 34.57 15.70
N ASN A 48 -9.57 35.01 14.72
CA ASN A 48 -9.81 36.42 14.45
C ASN A 48 -10.95 36.93 15.32
N PHE A 49 -10.65 37.89 16.16
CA PHE A 49 -11.65 38.61 16.93
C PHE A 49 -11.93 39.99 16.30
N GLY A 50 -13.21 40.33 16.14
CA GLY A 50 -13.68 41.62 15.65
C GLY A 50 -14.01 41.69 14.16
N PHE A 51 -14.52 42.87 13.72
CA PHE A 51 -15.01 43.09 12.36
C PHE A 51 -13.88 43.32 11.32
N ASN A 52 -12.70 43.69 11.76
CA ASN A 52 -11.56 43.91 10.90
C ASN A 52 -10.56 42.77 11.13
N ASN A 53 -10.36 41.92 10.16
CA ASN A 53 -9.47 40.74 10.17
C ASN A 53 -7.98 41.03 10.54
N GLY A 54 -7.71 42.14 11.22
CA GLY A 54 -6.36 42.61 11.52
C GLY A 54 -5.72 42.06 12.79
N ASN A 55 -6.48 41.43 13.67
CA ASN A 55 -5.95 40.96 14.97
C ASN A 55 -6.22 39.44 15.13
N MET A 56 -5.37 38.65 14.51
CA MET A 56 -5.36 37.22 14.77
C MET A 56 -4.70 36.93 16.13
N ILE A 57 -5.45 36.33 17.04
CA ILE A 57 -4.90 35.83 18.30
C ILE A 57 -4.35 34.44 18.04
N LYS A 58 -3.07 34.26 18.33
CA LYS A 58 -2.38 33.00 18.19
C LYS A 58 -3.01 31.95 19.09
N GLY A 59 -3.21 30.75 18.56
CA GLY A 59 -3.74 29.59 19.28
C GLY A 59 -2.72 28.50 19.44
N ALA A 60 -3.18 27.39 19.96
CA ALA A 60 -2.41 26.15 20.04
C ALA A 60 -3.28 25.00 19.57
N ILE A 61 -2.72 24.12 18.77
CA ILE A 61 -3.36 22.86 18.36
C ILE A 61 -2.45 21.69 18.63
N GLU A 62 -3.04 20.55 18.90
CA GLU A 62 -2.31 19.29 18.97
C GLU A 62 -1.87 18.87 17.55
N SER A 63 -0.57 18.70 17.34
CA SER A 63 -0.05 18.41 16.00
C SER A 63 -0.35 17.00 15.55
N ARG A 64 -0.35 16.05 16.48
CA ARG A 64 -0.70 14.68 16.25
C ARG A 64 -1.26 14.05 17.52
N ILE A 65 -2.40 13.40 17.39
CA ILE A 65 -3.01 12.62 18.46
C ILE A 65 -2.32 11.25 18.50
N GLY A 66 -1.86 10.83 19.68
CA GLY A 66 -1.24 9.52 19.88
C GLY A 66 -2.27 8.40 19.93
N ASN A 67 -1.84 7.19 19.60
CA ASN A 67 -2.65 5.98 19.76
C ASN A 67 -2.05 5.11 20.87
N PRO A 68 -2.62 5.08 22.10
CA PRO A 68 -2.09 4.24 23.17
C PRO A 68 -2.20 2.73 22.90
N ASN A 69 -3.02 2.33 21.92
CA ASN A 69 -3.26 0.94 21.55
C ASN A 69 -2.46 0.49 20.32
N VAL A 70 -1.44 1.27 19.93
CA VAL A 70 -0.59 0.88 18.80
C VAL A 70 0.11 -0.45 19.07
N SER A 71 0.08 -1.36 18.13
CA SER A 71 0.71 -2.67 18.20
C SER A 71 1.46 -2.99 16.90
N TRP A 72 2.20 -4.08 16.90
CA TRP A 72 2.86 -4.57 15.70
C TRP A 72 1.85 -5.16 14.73
N GLU A 73 2.12 -5.01 13.46
CA GLU A 73 1.42 -5.79 12.46
C GLU A 73 1.84 -7.25 12.54
N THR A 74 0.93 -8.15 12.23
CA THR A 74 1.14 -9.60 12.26
C THR A 74 0.82 -10.23 10.93
N ALA A 75 1.64 -11.22 10.53
CA ALA A 75 1.44 -11.97 9.31
C ALA A 75 1.45 -13.48 9.60
N LEU A 76 0.35 -14.15 9.32
CA LEU A 76 0.29 -15.61 9.25
C LEU A 76 0.80 -16.04 7.88
N LYS A 77 1.97 -16.70 7.86
CA LYS A 77 2.61 -17.19 6.64
C LYS A 77 2.52 -18.71 6.59
N GLN A 78 2.17 -19.22 5.42
CA GLN A 78 2.11 -20.64 5.11
C GLN A 78 2.85 -20.88 3.79
N ASN A 79 3.71 -21.90 3.78
CA ASN A 79 4.42 -22.33 2.58
C ASN A 79 4.37 -23.84 2.48
N TYR A 80 4.09 -24.34 1.30
CA TYR A 80 4.04 -25.76 0.96
C TYR A 80 4.89 -25.97 -0.27
N GLY A 81 5.92 -26.83 -0.15
CA GLY A 81 6.87 -27.09 -1.21
C GLY A 81 7.05 -28.56 -1.50
N ILE A 82 7.44 -28.84 -2.73
CA ILE A 82 7.80 -30.16 -3.22
C ILE A 82 9.07 -30.08 -4.07
N ASP A 83 10.03 -30.96 -3.76
CA ASP A 83 11.24 -31.12 -4.57
C ASP A 83 11.23 -32.53 -5.16
N VAL A 84 11.37 -32.63 -6.47
CA VAL A 84 11.37 -33.91 -7.17
C VAL A 84 12.52 -34.00 -8.16
N ASN A 85 13.22 -35.15 -8.14
CA ASN A 85 14.25 -35.43 -9.12
C ASN A 85 13.78 -36.59 -9.97
N PHE A 86 13.80 -36.39 -11.27
CA PHE A 86 13.43 -37.38 -12.28
C PHE A 86 14.62 -37.77 -13.16
N LEU A 87 14.47 -38.81 -13.96
CA LEU A 87 15.38 -39.22 -15.02
C LEU A 87 16.83 -39.35 -14.55
N ASN A 88 17.06 -40.09 -13.47
CA ASN A 88 18.40 -40.24 -12.87
C ASN A 88 19.06 -38.89 -12.51
N ASN A 89 18.27 -37.98 -11.91
CA ASN A 89 18.67 -36.62 -11.50
C ASN A 89 18.95 -35.65 -12.65
N ARG A 90 18.61 -35.96 -13.89
CA ARG A 90 18.75 -35.03 -15.00
C ARG A 90 17.73 -33.90 -14.91
N LEU A 91 16.50 -34.20 -14.50
CA LEU A 91 15.45 -33.19 -14.28
C LEU A 91 15.20 -33.03 -12.78
N LYS A 92 15.41 -31.81 -12.28
CA LYS A 92 15.07 -31.41 -10.92
C LYS A 92 13.98 -30.35 -10.99
N VAL A 93 12.94 -30.57 -10.21
CA VAL A 93 11.77 -29.68 -10.11
C VAL A 93 11.60 -29.29 -8.65
N SER A 94 11.55 -28.01 -8.37
CA SER A 94 11.12 -27.46 -7.09
C SER A 94 9.89 -26.60 -7.31
N ALA A 95 8.84 -26.83 -6.55
CA ALA A 95 7.62 -26.04 -6.61
C ALA A 95 7.17 -25.68 -5.20
N ASP A 96 6.82 -24.43 -5.02
CA ASP A 96 6.31 -23.87 -3.77
C ASP A 96 5.02 -23.13 -4.02
N ILE A 97 4.07 -23.25 -3.07
CA ILE A 97 2.84 -22.45 -2.99
C ILE A 97 2.85 -21.78 -1.64
N PHE A 98 2.60 -20.46 -1.60
CA PHE A 98 2.57 -19.70 -0.38
C PHE A 98 1.30 -18.87 -0.23
N PHE A 99 0.94 -18.67 1.04
CA PHE A 99 -0.17 -17.83 1.48
C PHE A 99 0.29 -16.96 2.64
N GLU A 100 -0.15 -15.71 2.63
CA GLU A 100 0.08 -14.77 3.72
C GLU A 100 -1.21 -14.02 4.03
N ASP A 101 -1.58 -13.97 5.30
CA ASP A 101 -2.68 -13.13 5.82
C ASP A 101 -2.07 -12.14 6.83
N ARG A 102 -1.86 -10.91 6.39
CA ARG A 102 -1.29 -9.82 7.17
C ARG A 102 -2.41 -8.98 7.74
N LYS A 103 -2.40 -8.81 9.07
CA LYS A 103 -3.39 -8.10 9.87
C LYS A 103 -2.74 -7.02 10.71
N ASP A 104 -3.58 -6.19 11.30
CA ASP A 104 -3.17 -5.13 12.20
C ASP A 104 -2.19 -4.15 11.56
N ILE A 105 -2.27 -4.00 10.23
CA ILE A 105 -1.45 -3.05 9.48
C ILE A 105 -1.84 -1.64 9.93
N LEU A 106 -0.82 -0.85 10.27
CA LEU A 106 -0.98 0.51 10.73
C LEU A 106 -1.39 1.41 9.57
N ILE A 107 -2.57 2.00 9.65
CA ILE A 107 -3.11 2.88 8.61
C ILE A 107 -3.63 4.19 9.19
N LYS A 108 -3.63 5.24 8.37
CA LYS A 108 -4.27 6.51 8.67
C LYS A 108 -5.78 6.37 8.51
N ARG A 109 -6.54 6.95 9.44
CA ARG A 109 -8.00 7.03 9.33
C ARG A 109 -8.41 8.06 8.29
N GLN A 110 -9.41 7.72 7.48
CA GLN A 110 -9.97 8.59 6.45
C GLN A 110 -11.46 8.87 6.66
N THR A 111 -12.18 7.96 7.34
CA THR A 111 -13.64 8.04 7.54
C THR A 111 -14.02 8.87 8.76
N ILE A 112 -13.44 10.08 8.90
CA ILE A 112 -13.78 10.98 10.00
C ILE A 112 -14.60 12.16 9.50
N PRO A 113 -15.70 12.50 10.20
CA PRO A 113 -16.52 13.63 9.83
C PRO A 113 -15.74 14.94 9.77
N ILE A 114 -15.89 15.69 8.69
CA ILE A 114 -15.23 17.00 8.50
C ILE A 114 -15.57 18.00 9.62
N THR A 115 -16.72 17.79 10.28
CA THR A 115 -17.17 18.61 11.41
C THR A 115 -16.24 18.55 12.62
N THR A 116 -15.34 17.55 12.70
CA THR A 116 -14.33 17.48 13.78
C THR A 116 -13.22 18.50 13.63
N ASN A 117 -13.12 19.15 12.47
CA ASN A 117 -12.03 20.06 12.10
C ASN A 117 -10.61 19.46 12.23
N LEU A 118 -10.51 18.13 12.25
CA LEU A 118 -9.26 17.40 12.25
C LEU A 118 -8.92 16.97 10.82
N THR A 119 -7.66 17.07 10.47
CA THR A 119 -7.16 16.53 9.21
C THR A 119 -6.62 15.12 9.42
N SER A 120 -6.50 14.35 8.35
CA SER A 120 -5.90 13.00 8.40
C SER A 120 -4.50 12.99 9.02
N ASP A 121 -3.78 14.11 8.97
CA ASP A 121 -2.43 14.21 9.55
C ASP A 121 -2.43 14.42 11.06
N ASN A 122 -3.51 14.97 11.62
CA ASN A 122 -3.67 15.12 13.06
C ASN A 122 -4.19 13.84 13.73
N LEU A 123 -4.76 12.93 12.94
CA LEU A 123 -5.39 11.72 13.47
C LEU A 123 -4.37 10.65 13.85
N PRO A 124 -4.66 9.86 14.90
CA PRO A 124 -3.82 8.73 15.21
C PRO A 124 -3.89 7.68 14.11
N VAL A 125 -2.75 7.07 13.84
CA VAL A 125 -2.70 5.84 13.06
C VAL A 125 -3.23 4.68 13.88
N VAL A 126 -3.92 3.74 13.25
CA VAL A 126 -4.58 2.62 13.92
C VAL A 126 -4.27 1.29 13.23
N ASN A 127 -4.19 0.22 14.03
CA ASN A 127 -3.91 -1.13 13.57
C ASN A 127 -5.19 -1.81 13.10
N MET A 128 -5.62 -1.53 11.87
CA MET A 128 -6.87 -2.10 11.34
C MET A 128 -6.76 -2.58 9.89
N GLY A 129 -5.68 -2.22 9.18
CA GLY A 129 -5.48 -2.65 7.81
C GLY A 129 -5.26 -4.16 7.70
N ARG A 130 -5.73 -4.77 6.61
CA ARG A 130 -5.56 -6.19 6.31
C ARG A 130 -5.29 -6.41 4.85
N VAL A 131 -4.26 -7.21 4.55
CA VAL A 131 -3.86 -7.59 3.19
C VAL A 131 -3.64 -9.10 3.16
N LYS A 132 -4.12 -9.74 2.11
CA LYS A 132 -3.77 -11.14 1.81
C LYS A 132 -2.85 -11.19 0.63
N ASN A 133 -1.94 -12.15 0.64
CA ASN A 133 -1.04 -12.45 -0.45
C ASN A 133 -1.00 -13.95 -0.71
N HIS A 134 -0.88 -14.35 -1.97
CA HIS A 134 -0.69 -15.74 -2.35
C HIS A 134 0.08 -15.81 -3.66
N GLY A 135 0.76 -16.92 -3.84
CA GLY A 135 1.51 -17.13 -5.06
C GLY A 135 2.10 -18.52 -5.15
N TYR A 136 2.82 -18.74 -6.24
CA TYR A 136 3.59 -19.95 -6.45
C TYR A 136 4.91 -19.62 -7.12
N GLU A 137 5.89 -20.52 -6.91
CA GLU A 137 7.21 -20.46 -7.51
C GLU A 137 7.54 -21.87 -8.03
N ILE A 138 8.07 -21.95 -9.23
CA ILE A 138 8.49 -23.19 -9.85
C ILE A 138 9.87 -23.00 -10.43
N ASP A 139 10.81 -23.82 -9.99
CA ASP A 139 12.16 -23.91 -10.52
C ASP A 139 12.35 -25.25 -11.23
N LEU A 140 12.85 -25.18 -12.45
CA LEU A 140 13.18 -26.31 -13.28
C LEU A 140 14.68 -26.29 -13.61
N LYS A 141 15.34 -27.40 -13.38
CA LYS A 141 16.73 -27.57 -13.77
C LYS A 141 16.90 -28.86 -14.54
N TRP A 142 17.42 -28.74 -15.73
CA TRP A 142 17.81 -29.86 -16.58
C TRP A 142 19.32 -29.90 -16.70
N GLU A 143 19.92 -31.07 -16.48
CA GLU A 143 21.35 -31.33 -16.64
C GLU A 143 21.55 -32.61 -17.43
N ASP A 144 22.38 -32.57 -18.47
CA ASP A 144 22.70 -33.78 -19.23
C ASP A 144 24.10 -33.72 -19.86
N VAL A 145 24.52 -34.87 -20.41
CA VAL A 145 25.84 -35.02 -21.03
C VAL A 145 25.67 -35.66 -22.40
N ILE A 146 26.05 -34.94 -23.46
CA ILE A 146 26.00 -35.44 -24.82
C ILE A 146 27.30 -36.21 -25.11
N LYS A 147 27.14 -37.50 -25.51
CA LYS A 147 28.25 -38.40 -25.90
C LYS A 147 29.40 -38.46 -24.89
N GLY A 148 29.11 -38.24 -23.58
CA GLY A 148 30.12 -38.27 -22.54
C GLY A 148 31.16 -37.12 -22.57
N LYS A 149 30.95 -36.11 -23.41
CA LYS A 149 31.94 -35.03 -23.60
C LYS A 149 31.39 -33.63 -23.31
N LEU A 150 30.15 -33.37 -23.71
CA LEU A 150 29.55 -32.04 -23.57
C LEU A 150 28.54 -32.07 -22.43
N HIS A 151 28.87 -31.38 -21.34
CA HIS A 151 27.96 -31.11 -20.23
C HIS A 151 27.15 -29.84 -20.53
N TYR A 152 25.84 -29.90 -20.42
CA TYR A 152 24.99 -28.74 -20.54
C TYR A 152 23.92 -28.75 -19.45
N TYR A 153 23.43 -27.56 -19.11
CA TYR A 153 22.32 -27.39 -18.21
C TYR A 153 21.40 -26.28 -18.69
N ILE A 154 20.13 -26.41 -18.37
CA ILE A 154 19.09 -25.42 -18.62
C ILE A 154 18.37 -25.19 -17.30
N ASN A 155 18.29 -23.93 -16.87
CA ASN A 155 17.50 -23.52 -15.72
C ASN A 155 16.36 -22.62 -16.22
N ALA A 156 15.16 -22.88 -15.70
CA ALA A 156 14.00 -22.04 -15.94
C ALA A 156 13.27 -21.85 -14.62
N ASN A 157 12.82 -20.64 -14.35
CA ASN A 157 11.97 -20.35 -13.22
C ASN A 157 10.73 -19.56 -13.64
N VAL A 158 9.66 -19.79 -12.92
CA VAL A 158 8.41 -19.05 -13.07
C VAL A 158 7.88 -18.73 -11.68
N SER A 159 7.49 -17.50 -11.45
CA SER A 159 6.85 -17.07 -10.21
C SER A 159 5.58 -16.27 -10.50
N TYR A 160 4.60 -16.46 -9.67
CA TYR A 160 3.37 -15.68 -9.66
C TYR A 160 3.07 -15.23 -8.24
N ASN A 161 2.80 -13.96 -8.07
CA ASN A 161 2.46 -13.37 -6.78
C ASN A 161 1.32 -12.37 -6.95
N ARG A 162 0.29 -12.49 -6.13
CA ARG A 162 -0.83 -11.56 -6.13
C ARG A 162 -1.30 -11.26 -4.72
N ASN A 163 -1.27 -9.99 -4.37
CA ASN A 163 -1.85 -9.50 -3.13
C ASN A 163 -3.23 -8.87 -3.35
N LYS A 164 -3.98 -8.72 -2.27
CA LYS A 164 -5.29 -8.09 -2.25
C LYS A 164 -5.51 -7.36 -0.94
N ILE A 165 -5.90 -6.11 -1.02
CA ILE A 165 -6.36 -5.34 0.14
C ILE A 165 -7.71 -5.92 0.57
N ILE A 166 -7.78 -6.42 1.81
CA ILE A 166 -9.00 -6.98 2.38
C ILE A 166 -9.75 -5.91 3.15
N PHE A 167 -9.00 -5.03 3.83
CA PHE A 167 -9.57 -3.92 4.55
C PHE A 167 -8.57 -2.76 4.65
N GLN A 168 -9.06 -1.55 4.40
CA GLN A 168 -8.45 -0.27 4.76
C GLN A 168 -9.57 0.72 5.09
N ASP A 169 -9.28 1.75 5.88
CA ASP A 169 -10.23 2.80 6.20
C ASP A 169 -10.35 3.74 4.99
N GLU A 170 -11.41 3.60 4.23
CA GLU A 170 -11.59 4.22 2.92
C GLU A 170 -12.97 4.90 2.86
N VAL A 171 -12.97 6.15 2.43
CA VAL A 171 -14.22 6.88 2.17
C VAL A 171 -14.85 6.30 0.91
N GLU A 172 -16.15 6.08 0.94
CA GLU A 172 -16.89 5.58 -0.20
C GLU A 172 -16.66 6.48 -1.42
N PRO A 173 -16.06 5.96 -2.50
CA PRO A 173 -15.84 6.74 -3.71
C PRO A 173 -17.15 6.90 -4.50
N ASN A 174 -17.18 7.92 -5.36
CA ASN A 174 -18.35 8.15 -6.21
C ASN A 174 -18.63 7.00 -7.18
N GLU A 175 -17.57 6.32 -7.60
CA GLU A 175 -17.64 5.25 -8.59
C GLU A 175 -17.05 3.94 -8.06
N PRO A 176 -17.75 2.80 -8.26
CA PRO A 176 -17.32 1.50 -7.71
C PRO A 176 -15.92 1.06 -8.13
N TYR A 177 -15.44 1.46 -9.33
CA TYR A 177 -14.11 1.08 -9.81
C TYR A 177 -12.96 1.80 -9.08
N GLN A 178 -13.27 2.87 -8.32
CA GLN A 178 -12.28 3.64 -7.57
C GLN A 178 -11.93 3.01 -6.21
N TRP A 179 -12.68 2.00 -5.77
CA TRP A 179 -12.36 1.29 -4.54
C TRP A 179 -10.96 0.69 -4.58
N ARG A 180 -10.15 0.98 -3.58
CA ARG A 180 -8.84 0.33 -3.37
C ARG A 180 -8.98 -0.99 -2.64
N THR A 181 -9.92 -1.08 -1.70
CA THR A 181 -10.30 -2.35 -1.06
C THR A 181 -10.77 -3.33 -2.12
N GLY A 182 -10.17 -4.51 -2.11
CA GLY A 182 -10.40 -5.53 -3.13
C GLY A 182 -9.37 -5.53 -4.27
N GLN A 183 -8.58 -4.47 -4.43
CA GLN A 183 -7.50 -4.37 -5.42
C GLN A 183 -6.15 -4.78 -4.83
N PRO A 184 -5.15 -5.05 -5.67
CA PRO A 184 -3.76 -5.19 -5.23
C PRO A 184 -3.23 -3.89 -4.62
N VAL A 185 -2.31 -4.02 -3.67
CA VAL A 185 -1.56 -2.88 -3.14
C VAL A 185 -0.75 -2.24 -4.27
N GLY A 186 -0.80 -0.92 -4.39
CA GLY A 186 -0.10 -0.19 -5.45
C GLY A 186 -0.84 -0.13 -6.79
N THR A 187 -2.12 -0.55 -6.84
CA THR A 187 -2.94 -0.37 -8.05
C THR A 187 -2.98 1.11 -8.45
N ILE A 188 -2.61 1.36 -9.70
CA ILE A 188 -2.64 2.71 -10.28
C ILE A 188 -4.03 2.94 -10.87
N PHE A 189 -4.63 4.05 -10.49
CA PHE A 189 -5.88 4.54 -11.07
C PHE A 189 -5.55 5.67 -12.05
N GLY A 190 -6.12 5.62 -13.22
CA GLY A 190 -5.88 6.62 -14.27
C GLY A 190 -7.01 6.62 -15.28
N TYR A 191 -6.98 7.61 -16.15
CA TYR A 191 -7.89 7.66 -17.29
C TYR A 191 -7.39 6.72 -18.39
N VAL A 192 -8.33 6.06 -19.07
CA VAL A 192 -8.04 5.32 -20.30
C VAL A 192 -7.95 6.34 -21.42
N ALA A 193 -6.83 6.34 -22.15
CA ALA A 193 -6.69 7.22 -23.31
C ALA A 193 -7.64 6.77 -24.43
N ASP A 194 -8.42 7.69 -24.93
CA ASP A 194 -9.37 7.44 -26.02
C ASP A 194 -8.72 7.54 -27.41
N GLY A 195 -7.46 7.89 -27.44
CA GLY A 195 -6.66 8.00 -28.66
C GLY A 195 -5.97 9.36 -28.79
N PHE A 196 -5.46 9.60 -29.98
CA PHE A 196 -4.88 10.89 -30.34
C PHE A 196 -5.87 11.68 -31.18
N TYR A 197 -5.90 12.99 -31.01
CA TYR A 197 -6.63 13.87 -31.88
C TYR A 197 -6.10 13.75 -33.32
N ASN A 198 -7.02 13.77 -34.26
CA ASN A 198 -6.73 13.76 -35.68
C ASN A 198 -7.37 14.99 -36.36
N ASP A 199 -7.08 15.24 -37.65
CA ASP A 199 -7.56 16.43 -38.35
C ASP A 199 -9.09 16.56 -38.38
N SER A 200 -9.80 15.44 -38.28
CA SER A 200 -11.28 15.43 -38.23
C SER A 200 -11.86 15.96 -36.92
N ASP A 201 -11.06 16.03 -35.87
CA ASP A 201 -11.51 16.50 -34.55
C ASP A 201 -11.45 18.03 -34.41
N PHE A 202 -10.86 18.68 -35.46
CA PHE A 202 -10.77 20.13 -35.48
C PHE A 202 -11.73 20.72 -36.56
N GLU A 203 -12.28 21.86 -36.22
CA GLU A 203 -13.05 22.71 -37.13
C GLU A 203 -12.55 24.15 -37.00
N ASN A 204 -12.18 24.75 -38.15
CA ASN A 204 -11.57 26.10 -38.22
C ASN A 204 -10.36 26.28 -37.30
N GLY A 205 -9.54 25.23 -37.12
CA GLY A 205 -8.36 25.24 -36.25
C GLY A 205 -8.64 25.17 -34.75
N LYS A 206 -9.87 24.90 -34.35
CA LYS A 206 -10.28 24.69 -32.98
C LYS A 206 -10.85 23.29 -32.76
N LEU A 207 -10.61 22.72 -31.60
CA LEU A 207 -11.19 21.45 -31.19
C LEU A 207 -12.73 21.57 -31.20
N LYS A 208 -13.41 20.56 -31.72
CA LYS A 208 -14.88 20.49 -31.71
C LYS A 208 -15.40 20.42 -30.26
N GLU A 209 -16.53 21.06 -30.00
CA GLU A 209 -17.19 20.96 -28.70
C GLU A 209 -17.64 19.52 -28.43
N GLY A 210 -17.30 19.01 -27.24
CA GLY A 210 -17.69 17.67 -26.79
C GLY A 210 -16.62 16.59 -26.96
N LEU A 211 -15.44 16.96 -27.42
CA LEU A 211 -14.25 16.08 -27.48
C LEU A 211 -13.28 16.37 -26.35
#